data_ac34d7360a67bc440cfc3e01c23acd7c
#
_entry.id   ac34d7360a67bc440cfc3e01c23acd7c
#
_cell.length_a   1.000
_cell.length_b   1.000
_cell.length_c   1.000
_cell.angle_alpha   90.00
_cell.angle_beta   90.00
_cell.angle_gamma   90.00
#
_symmetry.space_group_name_H-M   'P 1'
#
loop_
_entity.id
_entity.type
_entity.pdbx_description
1 polymer ?
#
loop_
_entity_poly.entity_id
_entity_poly.type
_entity_poly.pdbx_seq_one_letter_code
_entity_poly.pdbx_strand_id
1 'polypeptide(L)'
;MIRLLKIWVVGGSALICSTVVCAATAPLAVSNLSPFSLLRALPEQRTAQVPVGLQWELSGMIANHFVVQSAAAEMLYLDGQTDRLALSLRYGFANDWDIELTLPWLHHSGGFTDAGIERWHKVFRLPNGDRDLYPKNHLRYELNGQGQVSRLERSTQGLGDIEVALSRELLGSDSAHLAASIGMKSATGSTQQWLGSGTTDIFALLRFSGRFPDDAPLYWHGQIGTTWAGESP
;
A
#
# COMPACT_ATOMS: atom_id res chain seq x y z
N MET A 1 -25.13 -3.37 5.71
CA MET A 1 -24.25 -4.49 6.10
C MET A 1 -22.91 -3.89 6.51
N ILE A 2 -22.63 -3.86 7.82
CA ILE A 2 -21.45 -3.18 8.40
C ILE A 2 -20.30 -4.19 8.42
N ARG A 3 -19.24 -3.96 7.67
CA ARG A 3 -18.00 -4.76 7.71
C ARG A 3 -17.02 -4.17 8.70
N LEU A 4 -16.53 -5.00 9.58
CA LEU A 4 -15.68 -4.67 10.71
C LEU A 4 -14.18 -4.61 10.34
N LEU A 5 -13.51 -3.76 11.09
CA LEU A 5 -12.10 -3.41 11.13
C LEU A 5 -11.18 -4.64 11.22
N LYS A 6 -10.21 -4.78 10.33
CA LYS A 6 -9.04 -5.66 10.52
C LYS A 6 -7.85 -4.80 10.90
N ILE A 7 -7.51 -4.78 12.17
CA ILE A 7 -6.24 -4.21 12.65
C ILE A 7 -5.27 -5.36 12.86
N TRP A 8 -4.17 -5.36 12.13
CA TRP A 8 -3.04 -6.23 12.40
C TRP A 8 -2.02 -5.42 13.21
N VAL A 9 -1.95 -5.71 14.51
CA VAL A 9 -0.89 -5.22 15.38
C VAL A 9 0.03 -6.38 15.66
N VAL A 10 1.24 -6.33 15.17
CA VAL A 10 2.31 -7.25 15.56
C VAL A 10 2.98 -6.66 16.79
N GLY A 11 2.59 -7.18 17.96
CA GLY A 11 3.25 -6.93 19.21
C GLY A 11 2.42 -6.17 20.26
N GLY A 12 1.70 -6.91 21.10
CA GLY A 12 1.05 -6.37 22.29
C GLY A 12 -0.40 -6.83 22.42
N SER A 13 -0.68 -7.71 23.37
CA SER A 13 -1.99 -8.31 23.61
C SER A 13 -3.04 -7.25 23.93
N ALA A 14 -3.93 -6.98 22.98
CA ALA A 14 -5.23 -6.40 23.25
C ALA A 14 -6.29 -7.33 22.67
N LEU A 15 -7.01 -8.02 23.53
CA LEU A 15 -8.21 -8.78 23.17
C LEU A 15 -9.29 -7.79 22.72
N ILE A 16 -9.43 -7.61 21.42
CA ILE A 16 -10.61 -6.99 20.83
C ILE A 16 -11.47 -8.12 20.29
N CYS A 17 -12.59 -8.36 20.94
CA CYS A 17 -13.60 -9.30 20.49
C CYS A 17 -14.23 -8.75 19.21
N SER A 18 -13.69 -9.13 18.05
CA SER A 18 -14.28 -8.84 16.76
C SER A 18 -15.15 -10.00 16.34
N THR A 19 -16.45 -9.75 16.18
CA THR A 19 -17.32 -10.67 15.46
C THR A 19 -16.82 -10.79 14.03
N VAL A 20 -16.27 -11.96 13.70
CA VAL A 20 -15.82 -12.29 12.35
C VAL A 20 -17.06 -12.43 11.46
N VAL A 21 -17.42 -11.36 10.77
CA VAL A 21 -18.24 -11.51 9.56
C VAL A 21 -17.27 -11.93 8.45
N CYS A 22 -17.49 -13.14 7.96
CA CYS A 22 -16.67 -13.81 6.96
C CYS A 22 -16.51 -12.93 5.70
N ALA A 23 -15.41 -12.19 5.64
CA ALA A 23 -14.94 -11.56 4.40
C ALA A 23 -13.96 -12.53 3.72
N ALA A 24 -14.40 -13.75 3.51
CA ALA A 24 -13.60 -14.84 2.95
C ALA A 24 -13.13 -14.58 1.50
N THR A 25 -13.55 -13.48 0.89
CA THR A 25 -13.29 -13.20 -0.52
C THR A 25 -12.38 -11.99 -0.77
N ALA A 26 -11.96 -11.27 0.28
CA ALA A 26 -11.06 -10.13 0.08
C ALA A 26 -9.61 -10.61 -0.07
N PRO A 27 -8.85 -10.10 -1.07
CA PRO A 27 -7.44 -10.40 -1.21
C PRO A 27 -6.66 -9.85 -0.01
N LEU A 28 -5.48 -10.43 0.25
CA LEU A 28 -4.55 -9.87 1.20
C LEU A 28 -4.04 -8.52 0.67
N ALA A 29 -4.21 -7.47 1.45
CA ALA A 29 -3.66 -6.16 1.11
C ALA A 29 -2.14 -6.22 1.27
N VAL A 30 -1.42 -6.01 0.17
CA VAL A 30 0.04 -5.92 0.12
C VAL A 30 0.41 -4.65 -0.65
N SER A 31 1.24 -3.81 -0.03
CA SER A 31 1.74 -2.58 -0.66
C SER A 31 3.23 -2.43 -0.41
N ASN A 32 3.94 -1.93 -1.39
CA ASN A 32 5.31 -1.48 -1.20
C ASN A 32 5.29 -0.07 -0.62
N LEU A 33 5.67 0.07 0.66
CA LEU A 33 5.71 1.37 1.35
C LEU A 33 7.04 2.11 1.21
N SER A 34 7.94 1.67 0.31
CA SER A 34 9.11 2.47 -0.02
C SER A 34 8.67 3.88 -0.43
N PRO A 35 9.32 4.95 0.07
CA PRO A 35 8.97 6.31 -0.28
C PRO A 35 8.85 6.56 -1.79
N PHE A 36 9.70 5.91 -2.59
CA PHE A 36 9.63 5.99 -4.05
C PHE A 36 8.45 5.27 -4.67
N SER A 37 8.04 4.12 -4.10
CA SER A 37 6.88 3.38 -4.58
C SER A 37 5.59 4.14 -4.31
N LEU A 38 5.53 4.88 -3.20
CA LEU A 38 4.39 5.72 -2.84
C LEU A 38 4.21 6.94 -3.77
N LEU A 39 5.26 7.30 -4.54
CA LEU A 39 5.18 8.36 -5.56
C LEU A 39 4.45 7.91 -6.84
N ARG A 40 4.10 6.64 -6.99
CA ARG A 40 3.44 6.09 -8.17
C ARG A 40 2.10 5.49 -7.79
N ALA A 41 1.14 5.54 -8.72
CA ALA A 41 -0.09 4.78 -8.56
C ALA A 41 0.23 3.29 -8.66
N LEU A 42 0.14 2.59 -7.54
CA LEU A 42 0.26 1.13 -7.42
C LEU A 42 -1.01 0.61 -6.75
N PRO A 43 -2.13 0.52 -7.49
CA PRO A 43 -3.43 0.17 -6.93
C PRO A 43 -3.39 -1.17 -6.21
N GLU A 44 -3.93 -1.21 -5.00
CA GLU A 44 -4.03 -2.43 -4.21
C GLU A 44 -4.91 -3.47 -4.93
N GLN A 45 -4.60 -4.74 -4.68
CA GLN A 45 -5.40 -5.82 -5.22
C GLN A 45 -6.81 -5.82 -4.60
N ARG A 46 -7.82 -5.92 -5.45
CA ARG A 46 -9.24 -6.01 -5.07
C ARG A 46 -9.90 -7.21 -5.73
N THR A 47 -10.99 -7.67 -5.15
CA THR A 47 -11.83 -8.66 -5.83
C THR A 47 -12.41 -8.07 -7.11
N ALA A 48 -12.53 -8.90 -8.16
CA ALA A 48 -13.20 -8.53 -9.42
C ALA A 48 -14.73 -8.46 -9.26
N GLN A 49 -15.30 -9.11 -8.26
CA GLN A 49 -16.73 -9.06 -7.97
C GLN A 49 -17.15 -7.67 -7.51
N VAL A 50 -18.18 -7.12 -8.11
CA VAL A 50 -18.79 -5.85 -7.70
C VAL A 50 -19.50 -6.01 -6.36
N PRO A 51 -19.27 -5.10 -5.39
CA PRO A 51 -19.96 -5.17 -4.10
C PRO A 51 -21.43 -4.77 -4.24
N VAL A 52 -22.26 -5.29 -3.34
CA VAL A 52 -23.63 -4.81 -3.17
C VAL A 52 -23.62 -3.64 -2.19
N GLY A 53 -23.89 -2.42 -2.69
CA GLY A 53 -23.90 -1.20 -1.89
C GLY A 53 -22.51 -0.75 -1.42
N LEU A 54 -22.46 -0.03 -0.32
CA LEU A 54 -21.23 0.54 0.23
C LEU A 54 -20.44 -0.49 1.05
N GLN A 55 -19.19 -0.64 0.72
CA GLN A 55 -18.19 -1.34 1.52
C GLN A 55 -17.10 -0.37 1.94
N TRP A 56 -16.56 -0.54 3.13
CA TRP A 56 -15.40 0.20 3.60
C TRP A 56 -14.37 -0.74 4.21
N GLU A 57 -13.13 -0.36 4.09
CA GLU A 57 -11.99 -1.06 4.64
C GLU A 57 -11.03 -0.04 5.25
N LEU A 58 -10.53 -0.34 6.45
CA LEU A 58 -9.43 0.38 7.06
C LEU A 58 -8.23 -0.57 7.13
N SER A 59 -7.15 -0.23 6.44
CA SER A 59 -5.91 -1.00 6.43
C SER A 59 -4.78 -0.22 7.09
N GLY A 60 -3.94 -0.92 7.86
CA GLY A 60 -2.74 -0.37 8.49
C GLY A 60 -1.52 -1.20 8.09
N MET A 61 -0.45 -0.55 7.69
CA MET A 61 0.81 -1.18 7.28
C MET A 61 1.98 -0.41 7.85
N ILE A 62 3.05 -1.15 8.18
CA ILE A 62 4.32 -0.60 8.67
C ILE A 62 5.43 -1.23 7.83
N ALA A 63 6.34 -0.41 7.32
CA ALA A 63 7.53 -0.87 6.64
C ALA A 63 8.77 -0.11 7.14
N ASN A 64 9.82 -0.87 7.42
CA ASN A 64 11.14 -0.32 7.71
C ASN A 64 11.99 -0.38 6.46
N HIS A 65 12.74 0.68 6.21
CA HIS A 65 13.60 0.85 5.03
C HIS A 65 15.04 1.01 5.49
N PHE A 66 15.92 0.26 4.83
CA PHE A 66 17.35 0.47 4.95
C PHE A 66 18.02 0.15 3.61
N VAL A 67 18.43 1.20 2.90
CA VAL A 67 19.14 1.11 1.61
C VAL A 67 20.18 2.23 1.57
N VAL A 68 21.42 1.87 1.36
CA VAL A 68 22.49 2.83 1.10
C VAL A 68 23.20 2.42 -0.18
N GLN A 69 23.03 3.21 -1.22
CA GLN A 69 23.64 2.96 -2.53
C GLN A 69 24.23 4.24 -3.09
N SER A 70 25.42 4.13 -3.68
CA SER A 70 26.06 5.21 -4.38
C SER A 70 26.64 4.72 -5.70
N ALA A 71 26.46 5.49 -6.77
CA ALA A 71 27.01 5.21 -8.09
C ALA A 71 27.40 6.53 -8.76
N ALA A 72 28.69 6.70 -9.07
CA ALA A 72 29.24 7.88 -9.74
C ALA A 72 28.75 9.22 -9.14
N ALA A 73 27.71 9.84 -9.72
CA ALA A 73 27.17 11.13 -9.30
C ALA A 73 25.81 11.00 -8.59
N GLU A 74 25.36 9.78 -8.27
CA GLU A 74 24.05 9.53 -7.68
C GLU A 74 24.20 8.85 -6.32
N MET A 75 23.37 9.24 -5.36
CA MET A 75 23.28 8.60 -4.05
C MET A 75 21.82 8.39 -3.66
N LEU A 76 21.54 7.19 -3.20
CA LEU A 76 20.29 6.81 -2.58
C LEU A 76 20.56 6.40 -1.14
N TYR A 77 19.96 7.08 -0.19
CA TYR A 77 19.99 6.75 1.22
C TYR A 77 18.55 6.67 1.75
N LEU A 78 18.13 5.50 2.18
CA LEU A 78 16.86 5.29 2.83
C LEU A 78 17.11 4.60 4.16
N ASP A 79 16.85 5.30 5.25
CA ASP A 79 16.89 4.77 6.60
C ASP A 79 15.71 5.35 7.36
N GLY A 80 14.78 4.49 7.80
CA GLY A 80 13.58 4.94 8.48
C GLY A 80 12.40 3.99 8.36
N GLN A 81 11.27 4.43 8.84
CA GLN A 81 10.03 3.69 8.85
C GLN A 81 8.90 4.50 8.19
N THR A 82 8.10 3.83 7.40
CA THR A 82 6.85 4.38 6.87
C THR A 82 5.67 3.61 7.44
N ASP A 83 4.78 4.33 8.11
CA ASP A 83 3.49 3.82 8.54
C ASP A 83 2.42 4.36 7.60
N ARG A 84 1.52 3.49 7.15
CA ARG A 84 0.38 3.85 6.29
C ARG A 84 -0.91 3.37 6.92
N LEU A 85 -1.86 4.28 7.09
CA LEU A 85 -3.25 3.99 7.41
C LEU A 85 -4.09 4.40 6.20
N ALA A 86 -4.90 3.50 5.64
CA ALA A 86 -5.73 3.84 4.49
C ALA A 86 -7.19 3.46 4.72
N LEU A 87 -8.07 4.41 4.44
CA LEU A 87 -9.51 4.19 4.37
C LEU A 87 -9.90 4.04 2.89
N SER A 88 -10.43 2.86 2.54
CA SER A 88 -10.97 2.58 1.23
C SER A 88 -12.50 2.48 1.31
N LEU A 89 -13.18 3.20 0.43
CA LEU A 89 -14.64 3.20 0.27
C LEU A 89 -14.95 2.69 -1.13
N ARG A 90 -15.71 1.62 -1.25
CA ARG A 90 -16.10 1.02 -2.53
C ARG A 90 -17.63 0.89 -2.58
N TYR A 91 -18.24 1.48 -3.60
CA TYR A 91 -19.69 1.52 -3.76
C TYR A 91 -20.13 0.92 -5.10
N GLY A 92 -20.86 -0.19 -5.03
CA GLY A 92 -21.53 -0.77 -6.18
C GLY A 92 -22.85 -0.05 -6.44
N PHE A 93 -22.98 0.60 -7.59
CA PHE A 93 -24.11 1.45 -7.92
C PHE A 93 -24.98 0.93 -9.10
N ALA A 94 -24.50 -0.03 -9.83
CA ALA A 94 -25.24 -0.76 -10.83
C ALA A 94 -24.87 -2.25 -10.72
N ASN A 95 -25.56 -3.11 -11.43
CA ASN A 95 -25.36 -4.56 -11.26
C ASN A 95 -23.92 -5.01 -11.53
N ASP A 96 -23.16 -4.24 -12.33
CA ASP A 96 -21.82 -4.57 -12.78
C ASP A 96 -20.80 -3.43 -12.63
N TRP A 97 -21.15 -2.33 -11.95
CA TRP A 97 -20.28 -1.16 -11.78
C TRP A 97 -19.99 -0.83 -10.32
N ASP A 98 -18.79 -0.45 -10.02
CA ASP A 98 -18.41 0.16 -8.75
C ASP A 98 -17.45 1.33 -8.90
N ILE A 99 -17.48 2.20 -7.92
CA ILE A 99 -16.50 3.26 -7.71
C ILE A 99 -15.78 3.04 -6.39
N GLU A 100 -14.47 3.24 -6.39
CA GLU A 100 -13.62 3.14 -5.20
C GLU A 100 -12.89 4.46 -4.95
N LEU A 101 -12.85 4.87 -3.69
CA LEU A 101 -12.06 6.00 -3.18
C LEU A 101 -11.12 5.47 -2.11
N THR A 102 -9.81 5.77 -2.23
CA THR A 102 -8.79 5.44 -1.22
C THR A 102 -8.16 6.71 -0.68
N LEU A 103 -8.19 6.84 0.64
CA LEU A 103 -7.65 7.97 1.41
C LEU A 103 -6.48 7.47 2.27
N PRO A 104 -5.22 7.60 1.84
CA PRO A 104 -4.07 7.17 2.60
C PRO A 104 -3.61 8.29 3.55
N TRP A 105 -3.33 7.94 4.80
CA TRP A 105 -2.57 8.73 5.75
C TRP A 105 -1.19 8.12 5.90
N LEU A 106 -0.15 8.90 5.73
CA LEU A 106 1.24 8.47 5.80
C LEU A 106 1.94 9.12 6.99
N HIS A 107 2.87 8.37 7.59
CA HIS A 107 3.79 8.87 8.60
C HIS A 107 5.19 8.31 8.33
N HIS A 108 6.15 9.20 8.11
CA HIS A 108 7.57 8.88 7.99
C HIS A 108 8.29 9.25 9.29
N SER A 109 9.04 8.30 9.84
CA SER A 109 9.77 8.49 11.11
C SER A 109 11.02 7.62 11.16
N GLY A 110 11.83 7.78 12.21
CA GLY A 110 12.90 6.83 12.51
C GLY A 110 12.39 5.45 12.94
N GLY A 111 11.13 5.40 13.34
CA GLY A 111 10.47 4.14 13.71
C GLY A 111 10.94 3.55 15.04
N PHE A 112 10.58 2.28 15.24
CA PHE A 112 10.90 1.52 16.46
C PHE A 112 11.29 0.06 16.17
N THR A 113 11.32 -0.32 14.90
CA THR A 113 11.41 -1.74 14.48
C THR A 113 12.84 -2.26 14.38
N ASP A 114 13.86 -1.39 14.32
CA ASP A 114 15.26 -1.76 14.07
C ASP A 114 15.80 -2.83 15.02
N ALA A 115 15.61 -2.65 16.32
CA ALA A 115 16.09 -3.63 17.31
C ALA A 115 15.41 -5.00 17.14
N GLY A 116 14.14 -5.02 16.73
CA GLY A 116 13.39 -6.24 16.44
C GLY A 116 13.93 -6.94 15.20
N ILE A 117 14.17 -6.18 14.13
CA ILE A 117 14.71 -6.67 12.86
C ILE A 117 16.11 -7.27 13.07
N GLU A 118 17.01 -6.55 13.74
CA GLU A 118 18.36 -7.03 14.02
C GLU A 118 18.35 -8.31 14.86
N ARG A 119 17.46 -8.38 15.88
CA ARG A 119 17.31 -9.59 16.70
C ARG A 119 16.83 -10.77 15.84
N TRP A 120 15.87 -10.53 14.95
CA TRP A 120 15.36 -11.53 14.02
C TRP A 120 16.50 -12.04 13.11
N HIS A 121 17.24 -11.13 12.47
CA HIS A 121 18.37 -11.47 11.62
C HIS A 121 19.42 -12.30 12.38
N LYS A 122 19.73 -11.90 13.62
CA LYS A 122 20.67 -12.65 14.46
C LYS A 122 20.18 -14.06 14.80
N VAL A 123 18.90 -14.24 15.15
CA VAL A 123 18.30 -15.55 15.48
C VAL A 123 18.34 -16.48 14.28
N PHE A 124 18.00 -15.97 13.10
CA PHE A 124 17.92 -16.77 11.86
C PHE A 124 19.21 -16.73 11.04
N ARG A 125 20.27 -16.12 11.56
CA ARG A 125 21.59 -15.96 10.88
C ARG A 125 21.47 -15.31 9.49
N LEU A 126 20.58 -14.34 9.36
CA LEU A 126 20.39 -13.57 8.13
C LEU A 126 21.42 -12.43 8.06
N PRO A 127 21.85 -12.02 6.85
CA PRO A 127 22.72 -10.86 6.70
C PRO A 127 22.01 -9.59 7.20
N ASN A 128 22.75 -8.71 7.89
CA ASN A 128 22.22 -7.47 8.44
C ASN A 128 22.35 -6.26 7.50
N GLY A 129 23.08 -6.42 6.37
CA GLY A 129 23.23 -5.40 5.34
C GLY A 129 23.90 -4.11 5.85
N ASP A 130 24.91 -4.24 6.73
CA ASP A 130 25.65 -3.14 7.35
C ASP A 130 24.80 -2.19 8.23
N ARG A 131 23.54 -2.57 8.53
CA ARG A 131 22.61 -1.77 9.34
C ARG A 131 23.16 -1.43 10.73
N ASP A 132 23.98 -2.30 11.30
CA ASP A 132 24.65 -2.13 12.60
C ASP A 132 25.71 -1.03 12.62
N LEU A 133 26.15 -0.54 11.46
CA LEU A 133 27.05 0.60 11.32
C LEU A 133 26.33 1.95 11.36
N TYR A 134 25.00 1.95 11.38
CA TYR A 134 24.16 3.15 11.32
C TYR A 134 23.34 3.34 12.60
N PRO A 135 22.94 4.59 12.92
CA PRO A 135 22.11 4.86 14.09
C PRO A 135 20.74 4.15 13.99
N LYS A 136 20.27 3.59 15.10
CA LYS A 136 18.95 2.97 15.17
C LYS A 136 17.84 4.01 15.26
N ASN A 137 16.66 3.65 14.74
CA ASN A 137 15.46 4.48 14.79
C ASN A 137 15.72 5.89 14.24
N HIS A 138 16.50 5.95 13.17
CA HIS A 138 16.89 7.19 12.52
C HIS A 138 16.05 7.41 11.28
N LEU A 139 15.70 8.66 10.97
CA LEU A 139 15.06 9.03 9.72
C LEU A 139 16.02 9.80 8.86
N ARG A 140 16.38 9.21 7.72
CA ARG A 140 17.06 9.87 6.63
C ARG A 140 16.64 9.25 5.30
N TYR A 141 15.81 9.96 4.56
CA TYR A 141 15.56 9.66 3.16
C TYR A 141 16.26 10.71 2.32
N GLU A 142 17.15 10.30 1.46
CA GLU A 142 17.93 11.20 0.62
C GLU A 142 18.09 10.60 -0.78
N LEU A 143 17.74 11.40 -1.76
CA LEU A 143 18.02 11.15 -3.17
C LEU A 143 18.88 12.31 -3.68
N ASN A 144 20.08 12.00 -4.13
CA ASN A 144 20.96 12.94 -4.79
C ASN A 144 21.24 12.41 -6.21
N GLY A 145 20.92 13.20 -7.21
CA GLY A 145 21.13 12.84 -8.60
C GLY A 145 20.82 14.01 -9.53
N GLN A 146 21.45 14.04 -10.70
CA GLN A 146 21.23 15.08 -11.72
C GLN A 146 21.37 16.52 -11.21
N GLY A 147 22.18 16.75 -10.17
CA GLY A 147 22.35 18.07 -9.56
C GLY A 147 21.25 18.51 -8.60
N GLN A 148 20.29 17.63 -8.31
CA GLN A 148 19.23 17.89 -7.33
C GLN A 148 19.40 17.00 -6.10
N VAL A 149 19.12 17.57 -4.93
CA VAL A 149 19.09 16.85 -3.65
C VAL A 149 17.71 16.98 -3.04
N SER A 150 17.04 15.85 -2.84
CA SER A 150 15.81 15.76 -2.06
C SER A 150 16.12 15.03 -0.76
N ARG A 151 15.76 15.61 0.40
CA ARG A 151 16.08 15.04 1.70
C ARG A 151 14.96 15.22 2.71
N LEU A 152 14.71 14.16 3.50
CA LEU A 152 13.81 14.16 4.64
C LEU A 152 14.54 13.58 5.86
N GLU A 153 14.74 14.40 6.91
CA GLU A 153 15.42 14.01 8.16
C GLU A 153 14.56 14.28 9.41
N ARG A 154 13.36 14.78 9.22
CA ARG A 154 12.40 15.04 10.30
C ARG A 154 11.14 14.25 10.05
N SER A 155 10.57 13.70 11.13
CA SER A 155 9.29 13.00 11.03
C SER A 155 8.22 13.90 10.42
N THR A 156 7.50 13.35 9.47
CA THR A 156 6.39 14.01 8.77
C THR A 156 5.18 13.09 8.75
N GLN A 157 4.00 13.67 8.75
CA GLN A 157 2.76 12.91 8.62
C GLN A 157 1.69 13.73 7.93
N GLY A 158 0.75 13.08 7.29
CA GLY A 158 -0.36 13.73 6.63
C GLY A 158 -1.06 12.86 5.61
N LEU A 159 -2.00 13.49 4.90
CA LEU A 159 -2.70 12.86 3.79
C LEU A 159 -1.71 12.62 2.64
N GLY A 160 -1.73 11.40 2.10
CA GLY A 160 -1.03 11.05 0.88
C GLY A 160 -1.82 11.40 -0.38
N ASP A 161 -1.39 10.84 -1.51
CA ASP A 161 -2.11 11.02 -2.78
C ASP A 161 -3.40 10.18 -2.77
N ILE A 162 -4.53 10.84 -2.99
CA ILE A 162 -5.85 10.21 -3.05
C ILE A 162 -6.00 9.44 -4.35
N GLU A 163 -6.59 8.25 -4.28
CA GLU A 163 -6.88 7.43 -5.46
C GLU A 163 -8.39 7.28 -5.65
N VAL A 164 -8.83 7.36 -6.91
CA VAL A 164 -10.21 7.08 -7.33
C VAL A 164 -10.16 6.08 -8.47
N ALA A 165 -11.01 5.06 -8.43
CA ALA A 165 -11.14 4.08 -9.50
C ALA A 165 -12.60 3.80 -9.82
N LEU A 166 -12.88 3.60 -11.10
CA LEU A 166 -14.14 3.09 -11.62
C LEU A 166 -13.89 1.70 -12.18
N SER A 167 -14.71 0.73 -11.78
CA SER A 167 -14.57 -0.64 -12.24
C SER A 167 -15.89 -1.16 -12.82
N ARG A 168 -15.77 -2.06 -13.78
CA ARG A 168 -16.88 -2.80 -14.34
C ARG A 168 -16.59 -4.30 -14.32
N GLU A 169 -17.48 -5.06 -13.75
CA GLU A 169 -17.47 -6.52 -13.88
C GLU A 169 -17.89 -6.89 -15.30
N LEU A 170 -16.99 -7.56 -16.02
CA LEU A 170 -17.18 -7.96 -17.42
C LEU A 170 -17.78 -9.36 -17.51
N LEU A 171 -17.36 -10.24 -16.61
CA LEU A 171 -17.83 -11.61 -16.49
C LEU A 171 -17.96 -11.96 -15.02
N GLY A 172 -19.09 -12.56 -14.64
CA GLY A 172 -19.34 -13.01 -13.28
C GLY A 172 -20.07 -14.35 -13.27
N SER A 173 -19.65 -15.23 -12.39
CA SER A 173 -20.31 -16.51 -12.08
C SER A 173 -20.20 -16.78 -10.59
N ASP A 174 -20.80 -17.86 -10.11
CA ASP A 174 -20.69 -18.26 -8.71
C ASP A 174 -19.26 -18.60 -8.28
N SER A 175 -18.35 -18.88 -9.21
CA SER A 175 -16.99 -19.33 -8.93
C SER A 175 -15.89 -18.42 -9.44
N ALA A 176 -16.17 -17.54 -10.40
CA ALA A 176 -15.14 -16.68 -11.00
C ALA A 176 -15.69 -15.35 -11.52
N HIS A 177 -14.89 -14.31 -11.41
CA HIS A 177 -15.20 -12.94 -11.82
C HIS A 177 -14.05 -12.33 -12.57
N LEU A 178 -14.34 -11.52 -13.58
CA LEU A 178 -13.42 -10.68 -14.32
C LEU A 178 -13.92 -9.25 -14.34
N ALA A 179 -13.10 -8.28 -14.00
CA ALA A 179 -13.45 -6.86 -14.07
C ALA A 179 -12.34 -6.04 -14.75
N ALA A 180 -12.76 -5.00 -15.46
CA ALA A 180 -11.86 -3.93 -15.90
C ALA A 180 -12.00 -2.71 -14.98
N SER A 181 -10.90 -2.04 -14.72
CA SER A 181 -10.86 -0.83 -13.89
C SER A 181 -10.00 0.23 -14.55
N ILE A 182 -10.43 1.47 -14.44
CA ILE A 182 -9.64 2.65 -14.73
C ILE A 182 -9.65 3.56 -13.52
N GLY A 183 -8.54 4.19 -13.21
CA GLY A 183 -8.47 5.08 -12.07
C GLY A 183 -7.35 6.10 -12.18
N MET A 184 -7.31 6.96 -11.18
CA MET A 184 -6.30 7.99 -11.07
C MET A 184 -5.86 8.17 -9.62
N LYS A 185 -4.59 8.51 -9.46
CA LYS A 185 -4.00 9.03 -8.23
C LYS A 185 -3.81 10.53 -8.41
N SER A 186 -4.38 11.34 -7.54
CA SER A 186 -4.25 12.80 -7.58
C SER A 186 -3.12 13.30 -6.68
N ALA A 187 -2.45 14.38 -7.10
CA ALA A 187 -1.37 15.03 -6.37
C ALA A 187 -1.88 15.80 -5.14
N THR A 188 -2.37 15.09 -4.13
CA THR A 188 -2.92 15.69 -2.89
C THR A 188 -1.93 15.70 -1.74
N GLY A 189 -0.97 14.80 -1.74
CA GLY A 189 0.08 14.74 -0.74
C GLY A 189 1.16 15.80 -0.93
N SER A 190 1.81 16.18 0.17
CA SER A 190 2.91 17.16 0.14
C SER A 190 4.20 16.53 -0.40
N THR A 191 4.73 17.06 -1.50
CA THR A 191 6.01 16.63 -2.07
C THR A 191 7.20 16.96 -1.17
N GLN A 192 7.19 18.12 -0.50
CA GLN A 192 8.26 18.53 0.40
C GLN A 192 8.38 17.61 1.63
N GLN A 193 7.27 16.96 2.01
CA GLN A 193 7.20 16.05 3.13
C GLN A 193 7.25 14.58 2.71
N TRP A 194 7.44 14.30 1.42
CA TRP A 194 7.45 12.95 0.84
C TRP A 194 6.12 12.18 1.02
N LEU A 195 5.01 12.90 1.18
CA LEU A 195 3.68 12.32 1.35
C LEU A 195 2.94 12.13 0.02
N GLY A 196 3.44 12.72 -1.06
CA GLY A 196 2.85 12.60 -2.40
C GLY A 196 3.85 12.93 -3.50
N SER A 197 3.49 12.55 -4.72
CA SER A 197 4.34 12.70 -5.91
C SER A 197 4.34 14.11 -6.51
N GLY A 198 3.32 14.91 -6.22
CA GLY A 198 3.07 16.17 -6.92
C GLY A 198 2.55 15.99 -8.35
N THR A 199 2.30 14.77 -8.79
CA THR A 199 1.81 14.44 -10.13
C THR A 199 0.55 13.61 -10.07
N THR A 200 -0.28 13.71 -11.11
CA THR A 200 -1.44 12.84 -11.31
C THR A 200 -1.04 11.66 -12.16
N ASP A 201 -1.22 10.45 -11.65
CA ASP A 201 -1.04 9.22 -12.40
C ASP A 201 -2.40 8.66 -12.81
N ILE A 202 -2.45 7.99 -13.97
CA ILE A 202 -3.62 7.27 -14.45
C ILE A 202 -3.26 5.79 -14.52
N PHE A 203 -4.19 4.90 -14.20
CA PHE A 203 -3.97 3.47 -14.33
C PHE A 203 -5.17 2.77 -14.95
N ALA A 204 -4.90 1.62 -15.60
CA ALA A 204 -5.91 0.70 -16.09
C ALA A 204 -5.55 -0.73 -15.71
N LEU A 205 -6.52 -1.51 -15.24
CA LEU A 205 -6.34 -2.85 -14.70
C LEU A 205 -7.37 -3.81 -15.27
N LEU A 206 -6.97 -5.07 -15.41
CA LEU A 206 -7.86 -6.22 -15.42
C LEU A 206 -7.68 -6.96 -14.10
N ARG A 207 -8.79 -7.21 -13.41
CA ARG A 207 -8.84 -7.94 -12.14
C ARG A 207 -9.59 -9.25 -12.34
N PHE A 208 -9.09 -10.31 -11.74
CA PHE A 208 -9.73 -11.60 -11.75
C PHE A 208 -9.70 -12.20 -10.35
N SER A 209 -10.80 -12.81 -9.97
CA SER A 209 -10.96 -13.43 -8.66
C SER A 209 -11.92 -14.60 -8.75
N GLY A 210 -11.78 -15.54 -7.84
CA GLY A 210 -12.68 -16.68 -7.76
C GLY A 210 -12.38 -17.59 -6.58
N ARG A 211 -13.13 -18.68 -6.54
CA ARG A 211 -12.95 -19.75 -5.57
C ARG A 211 -12.60 -21.05 -6.27
N PHE A 212 -11.83 -21.89 -5.60
CA PHE A 212 -11.60 -23.25 -6.07
C PHE A 212 -12.89 -24.09 -5.94
N PRO A 213 -13.15 -25.01 -6.88
CA PRO A 213 -14.26 -25.96 -6.75
C PRO A 213 -14.12 -26.81 -5.47
N ASP A 214 -15.24 -27.38 -5.03
CA ASP A 214 -15.33 -28.40 -3.98
C ASP A 214 -14.89 -27.93 -2.58
N ASP A 215 -15.82 -27.35 -1.85
CA ASP A 215 -15.80 -27.10 -0.38
C ASP A 215 -14.49 -26.59 0.23
N ALA A 216 -13.43 -26.38 -0.57
CA ALA A 216 -12.20 -25.79 -0.13
C ALA A 216 -12.43 -24.28 0.10
N PRO A 217 -12.13 -23.75 1.31
CA PRO A 217 -12.26 -22.33 1.60
C PRO A 217 -11.09 -21.53 0.97
N LEU A 218 -10.72 -21.88 -0.26
CA LEU A 218 -9.60 -21.27 -0.98
C LEU A 218 -10.11 -20.35 -2.07
N TYR A 219 -9.57 -19.13 -2.06
CA TYR A 219 -9.86 -18.10 -3.04
C TYR A 219 -8.57 -17.72 -3.76
N TRP A 220 -8.72 -17.33 -5.01
CA TRP A 220 -7.62 -16.81 -5.82
C TRP A 220 -7.95 -15.43 -6.33
N HIS A 221 -6.94 -14.60 -6.42
CA HIS A 221 -7.02 -13.24 -6.92
C HIS A 221 -5.81 -12.94 -7.78
N GLY A 222 -6.01 -12.10 -8.77
CA GLY A 222 -4.94 -11.57 -9.59
C GLY A 222 -5.34 -10.27 -10.23
N GLN A 223 -4.34 -9.52 -10.64
CA GLN A 223 -4.54 -8.33 -11.45
C GLN A 223 -3.35 -8.13 -12.39
N ILE A 224 -3.63 -7.56 -13.54
CA ILE A 224 -2.64 -7.09 -14.50
C ILE A 224 -3.06 -5.72 -14.99
N GLY A 225 -2.10 -4.84 -15.22
CA GLY A 225 -2.43 -3.50 -15.69
C GLY A 225 -1.23 -2.67 -16.01
N THR A 226 -1.49 -1.41 -16.27
CA THR A 226 -0.49 -0.41 -16.59
C THR A 226 -0.80 0.89 -15.86
N THR A 227 0.25 1.64 -15.53
CA THR A 227 0.18 2.98 -14.95
C THR A 227 0.92 3.94 -15.86
N TRP A 228 0.29 5.04 -16.19
CA TRP A 228 0.88 6.21 -16.84
C TRP A 228 1.15 7.25 -15.77
N ALA A 229 2.42 7.44 -15.48
CA ALA A 229 2.86 8.41 -14.50
C ALA A 229 2.76 9.82 -15.07
N GLY A 230 2.26 10.75 -14.27
CA GLY A 230 2.34 12.16 -14.60
C GLY A 230 3.78 12.65 -14.65
N GLU A 231 4.05 13.62 -15.51
CA GLU A 231 5.36 14.28 -15.55
C GLU A 231 5.42 15.31 -14.41
N SER A 232 6.54 15.30 -13.69
CA SER A 232 6.82 16.35 -12.70
C SER A 232 7.23 17.63 -13.45
N PRO A 233 6.69 18.78 -13.10
CA PRO A 233 7.08 20.06 -13.73
C PRO A 233 8.55 20.40 -13.48
#